data_09b7277e916b67b0195f2ab5cf9e0ebb
#
_entry.id   09b7277e916b67b0195f2ab5cf9e0ebb
#
_cell.length_a   1.000
_cell.length_b   1.000
_cell.length_c   1.000
_cell.angle_alpha   90.00
_cell.angle_beta   90.00
_cell.angle_gamma   90.00
#
_symmetry.space_group_name_H-M   'P 1'
#
loop_
_entity.id
_entity.type
_entity.pdbx_description
1 polymer ?
#
loop_
_entity_poly.entity_id
_entity_poly.type
_entity_poly.pdbx_seq_one_letter_code
_entity_poly.pdbx_strand_id
1 'polypeptide(L)'
;MGNRLNDNDFGTRDKRGHWKPFGTISINPPKDIFFNPIKFLKYFFKFPGIFFPWTFVFAAITVATYLFLTPSLETMKTFEIGWISYIFFRNAVIILLWTGFFHLRLKTQGTSFKYNPRPLEKNNSTFLFNDQTKDNLFYTFCLSLIHI
;
A
#
# COMPACT_ATOMS: atom_id res chain seq x y z
N MET A 1 6.76 20.12 -20.54
CA MET A 1 7.45 20.51 -19.27
C MET A 1 6.38 20.62 -18.20
N GLY A 2 6.24 19.59 -17.35
CA GLY A 2 5.26 19.64 -16.27
C GLY A 2 5.70 20.66 -15.22
N ASN A 3 4.79 21.53 -14.80
CA ASN A 3 4.99 22.47 -13.71
C ASN A 3 5.45 21.66 -12.49
N ARG A 4 6.71 21.82 -12.09
CA ARG A 4 7.22 21.23 -10.83
C ARG A 4 6.52 21.95 -9.70
N LEU A 5 5.61 21.26 -9.03
CA LEU A 5 4.97 21.76 -7.82
C LEU A 5 6.07 22.04 -6.77
N ASN A 6 6.02 23.21 -6.15
CA ASN A 6 6.99 23.57 -5.14
C ASN A 6 6.67 22.81 -3.84
N ASP A 7 7.69 22.18 -3.24
CA ASP A 7 7.57 21.48 -1.94
C ASP A 7 6.90 22.38 -0.86
N ASN A 8 7.19 23.69 -0.92
CA ASN A 8 6.71 24.66 0.05
C ASN A 8 5.22 24.97 -0.05
N ASP A 9 4.56 24.63 -1.17
CA ASP A 9 3.13 24.87 -1.37
C ASP A 9 2.27 23.88 -0.56
N PHE A 10 2.84 22.75 -0.14
CA PHE A 10 2.12 21.63 0.49
C PHE A 10 2.64 21.26 1.87
N GLY A 11 3.77 21.79 2.31
CA GLY A 11 4.37 21.45 3.58
C GLY A 11 5.64 22.25 3.88
N THR A 12 6.26 21.95 5.01
CA THR A 12 7.53 22.54 5.44
C THR A 12 8.55 21.45 5.75
N ARG A 13 9.84 21.79 5.64
CA ARG A 13 10.92 20.92 6.11
C ARG A 13 11.33 21.33 7.51
N ASP A 14 11.44 20.35 8.40
CA ASP A 14 12.01 20.58 9.72
C ASP A 14 13.54 20.78 9.65
N LYS A 15 14.16 21.12 10.80
CA LYS A 15 15.61 21.35 10.92
C LYS A 15 16.46 20.14 10.50
N ARG A 16 15.89 18.93 10.46
CA ARG A 16 16.53 17.68 10.04
C ARG A 16 16.28 17.36 8.56
N GLY A 17 15.58 18.24 7.83
CA GLY A 17 15.24 18.05 6.42
C GLY A 17 14.01 17.16 6.18
N HIS A 18 13.31 16.68 7.22
CA HIS A 18 12.11 15.88 7.05
C HIS A 18 10.96 16.77 6.61
N TRP A 19 10.25 16.35 5.56
CA TRP A 19 9.10 17.07 5.04
C TRP A 19 7.85 16.77 5.87
N LYS A 20 7.11 17.83 6.25
CA LYS A 20 5.84 17.74 6.98
C LYS A 20 4.75 18.45 6.20
N PRO A 21 3.63 17.80 5.88
CA PRO A 21 2.51 18.42 5.19
C PRO A 21 1.82 19.46 6.09
N PHE A 22 1.23 20.52 5.50
CA PHE A 22 0.44 21.52 6.25
C PHE A 22 -0.84 20.91 6.85
N GLY A 23 -1.42 19.90 6.19
CA GLY A 23 -2.60 19.19 6.67
C GLY A 23 -2.22 17.88 7.33
N THR A 24 -2.25 17.83 8.65
CA THR A 24 -2.20 16.53 9.36
C THR A 24 -3.60 15.95 9.38
N ILE A 25 -3.81 14.82 8.73
CA ILE A 25 -5.00 14.01 8.95
C ILE A 25 -4.82 13.33 10.30
N SER A 26 -5.28 14.00 11.36
CA SER A 26 -5.26 13.42 12.70
C SER A 26 -6.39 12.40 12.77
N ILE A 27 -6.07 11.12 12.62
CA ILE A 27 -6.96 10.00 12.94
C ILE A 27 -6.79 9.69 14.43
N ASN A 28 -7.06 10.67 15.28
CA ASN A 28 -7.03 10.43 16.73
C ASN A 28 -8.37 9.80 17.14
N PRO A 29 -8.35 8.59 17.70
CA PRO A 29 -9.55 8.03 18.27
C PRO A 29 -10.02 8.91 19.44
N PRO A 30 -11.33 9.07 19.66
CA PRO A 30 -11.84 9.75 20.84
C PRO A 30 -11.27 9.09 22.11
N LYS A 31 -10.87 9.91 23.11
CA LYS A 31 -10.21 9.42 24.33
C LYS A 31 -11.01 8.34 25.07
N ASP A 32 -12.32 8.38 24.97
CA ASP A 32 -13.27 7.48 25.68
C ASP A 32 -13.79 6.33 24.79
N ILE A 33 -13.14 6.08 23.65
CA ILE A 33 -13.63 5.10 22.66
C ILE A 33 -13.70 3.69 23.25
N PHE A 34 -12.75 3.35 24.12
CA PHE A 34 -12.66 2.02 24.74
C PHE A 34 -13.68 1.79 25.85
N PHE A 35 -14.22 2.86 26.43
CA PHE A 35 -15.22 2.79 27.52
C PHE A 35 -16.66 2.89 27.01
N ASN A 36 -16.87 3.24 25.73
CA ASN A 36 -18.20 3.39 25.17
C ASN A 36 -18.33 2.58 23.86
N PRO A 37 -18.98 1.40 23.91
CA PRO A 37 -19.09 0.51 22.76
C PRO A 37 -19.84 1.14 21.58
N ILE A 38 -20.79 2.03 21.84
CA ILE A 38 -21.54 2.71 20.77
C ILE A 38 -20.64 3.72 20.05
N LYS A 39 -19.82 4.47 20.78
CA LYS A 39 -18.84 5.39 20.18
C LYS A 39 -17.78 4.61 19.40
N PHE A 40 -17.35 3.46 19.91
CA PHE A 40 -16.42 2.57 19.21
C PHE A 40 -17.00 2.11 17.88
N LEU A 41 -18.21 1.57 17.86
CA LEU A 41 -18.87 1.12 16.64
C LEU A 41 -19.06 2.26 15.62
N LYS A 42 -19.52 3.42 16.08
CA LYS A 42 -19.65 4.60 15.22
C LYS A 42 -18.31 5.04 14.61
N TYR A 43 -17.24 5.04 15.39
CA TYR A 43 -15.90 5.39 14.92
C TYR A 43 -15.37 4.34 13.93
N PHE A 44 -15.57 3.06 14.22
CA PHE A 44 -15.11 1.95 13.41
C PHE A 44 -15.78 1.93 12.02
N PHE A 45 -17.10 2.13 11.97
CA PHE A 45 -17.89 2.10 10.73
C PHE A 45 -18.07 3.47 10.06
N LYS A 46 -17.49 4.53 10.60
CA LYS A 46 -17.55 5.86 9.99
C LYS A 46 -16.91 5.84 8.59
N PHE A 47 -17.44 6.67 7.68
CA PHE A 47 -16.83 6.91 6.37
C PHE A 47 -16.31 8.35 6.26
N PRO A 48 -15.05 8.58 5.89
CA PRO A 48 -13.93 7.63 5.87
C PRO A 48 -13.49 7.27 7.30
N GLY A 49 -13.14 6.02 7.53
CA GLY A 49 -12.77 5.53 8.85
C GLY A 49 -11.85 4.32 8.81
N ILE A 50 -11.80 3.61 9.92
CA ILE A 50 -10.93 2.43 10.05
C ILE A 50 -11.40 1.32 9.11
N PHE A 51 -12.70 1.00 9.13
CA PHE A 51 -13.24 -0.11 8.34
C PHE A 51 -13.47 0.27 6.88
N PHE A 52 -14.07 1.44 6.62
CA PHE A 52 -14.35 1.90 5.26
C PHE A 52 -13.41 3.03 4.84
N PRO A 53 -12.93 3.06 3.56
CA PRO A 53 -13.17 2.05 2.53
C PRO A 53 -12.15 0.92 2.49
N TRP A 54 -10.93 1.13 2.97
CA TRP A 54 -9.78 0.29 2.63
C TRP A 54 -9.77 -1.06 3.32
N THR A 55 -10.06 -1.12 4.61
CA THR A 55 -10.10 -2.41 5.34
C THR A 55 -11.19 -3.32 4.76
N PHE A 56 -12.34 -2.75 4.39
CA PHE A 56 -13.40 -3.51 3.73
C PHE A 56 -12.94 -4.08 2.38
N VAL A 57 -12.28 -3.27 1.54
CA VAL A 57 -11.73 -3.72 0.26
C VAL A 57 -10.72 -4.85 0.45
N PHE A 58 -9.78 -4.70 1.39
CA PHE A 58 -8.83 -5.75 1.69
C PHE A 58 -9.50 -7.03 2.19
N ALA A 59 -10.46 -6.92 3.11
CA ALA A 59 -11.23 -8.05 3.59
C ALA A 59 -11.97 -8.77 2.46
N ALA A 60 -12.62 -8.02 1.58
CA ALA A 60 -13.33 -8.58 0.43
C ALA A 60 -12.38 -9.32 -0.54
N ILE A 61 -11.22 -8.73 -0.84
CA ILE A 61 -10.19 -9.37 -1.66
C ILE A 61 -9.68 -10.65 -0.98
N THR A 62 -9.43 -10.60 0.32
CA THR A 62 -8.94 -11.77 1.08
C THR A 62 -9.95 -12.91 1.05
N VAL A 63 -11.22 -12.62 1.34
CA VAL A 63 -12.30 -13.62 1.29
C VAL A 63 -12.46 -14.18 -0.11
N ALA A 64 -12.48 -13.34 -1.14
CA ALA A 64 -12.59 -13.79 -2.52
C ALA A 64 -11.39 -14.68 -2.93
N THR A 65 -10.19 -14.28 -2.55
CA THR A 65 -8.98 -15.07 -2.80
C THR A 65 -9.04 -16.43 -2.12
N TYR A 66 -9.49 -16.46 -0.86
CA TYR A 66 -9.65 -17.71 -0.12
C TYR A 66 -10.69 -18.64 -0.75
N LEU A 67 -11.86 -18.13 -1.09
CA LEU A 67 -12.96 -18.95 -1.62
C LEU A 67 -12.74 -19.43 -3.05
N PHE A 68 -12.14 -18.61 -3.91
CA PHE A 68 -12.09 -18.88 -5.35
C PHE A 68 -10.70 -19.21 -5.87
N LEU A 69 -9.64 -18.78 -5.18
CA LEU A 69 -8.27 -18.88 -5.66
C LEU A 69 -7.35 -19.65 -4.70
N THR A 70 -7.89 -20.35 -3.72
CA THR A 70 -7.08 -21.18 -2.81
C THR A 70 -7.35 -22.66 -3.10
N PRO A 71 -6.32 -23.49 -3.27
CA PRO A 71 -6.49 -24.94 -3.41
C PRO A 71 -7.21 -25.53 -2.21
N SER A 72 -7.89 -26.66 -2.41
CA SER A 72 -8.57 -27.36 -1.32
C SER A 72 -7.58 -27.81 -0.23
N LEU A 73 -8.05 -27.90 1.01
CA LEU A 73 -7.24 -28.42 2.12
C LEU A 73 -6.73 -29.83 1.86
N GLU A 74 -7.50 -30.65 1.12
CA GLU A 74 -7.07 -32.00 0.72
C GLU A 74 -5.84 -31.96 -0.19
N THR A 75 -5.81 -31.06 -1.17
CA THR A 75 -4.66 -30.87 -2.07
C THR A 75 -3.42 -30.40 -1.30
N MET A 76 -3.60 -29.60 -0.26
CA MET A 76 -2.50 -29.03 0.52
C MET A 76 -1.96 -29.98 1.61
N LYS A 77 -2.55 -31.15 1.81
CA LYS A 77 -2.03 -32.15 2.77
C LYS A 77 -0.70 -32.74 2.34
N THR A 78 -0.44 -32.83 1.05
CA THR A 78 0.81 -33.34 0.50
C THR A 78 1.72 -32.18 0.06
N PHE A 79 3.03 -32.37 0.26
CA PHE A 79 4.00 -31.35 -0.15
C PHE A 79 4.31 -31.53 -1.64
N GLU A 80 3.59 -30.75 -2.48
CA GLU A 80 3.72 -30.81 -3.94
C GLU A 80 4.04 -29.44 -4.53
N ILE A 81 4.99 -29.42 -5.47
CA ILE A 81 5.44 -28.18 -6.13
C ILE A 81 4.29 -27.49 -6.88
N GLY A 82 3.32 -28.27 -7.37
CA GLY A 82 2.21 -27.76 -8.17
C GLY A 82 1.38 -26.70 -7.45
N TRP A 83 0.78 -27.04 -6.31
CA TRP A 83 -0.05 -26.09 -5.56
C TRP A 83 0.77 -24.98 -4.88
N ILE A 84 2.03 -25.28 -4.47
CA ILE A 84 2.94 -24.30 -3.90
C ILE A 84 3.25 -23.22 -4.94
N SER A 85 3.63 -23.62 -6.16
CA SER A 85 3.87 -22.68 -7.26
C SER A 85 2.63 -21.89 -7.63
N TYR A 86 1.46 -22.54 -7.64
CA TYR A 86 0.19 -21.83 -7.91
C TYR A 86 -0.06 -20.72 -6.90
N ILE A 87 0.05 -21.00 -5.59
CA ILE A 87 -0.12 -19.98 -4.54
C ILE A 87 0.91 -18.86 -4.68
N PHE A 88 2.17 -19.20 -4.95
CA PHE A 88 3.23 -18.23 -5.18
C PHE A 88 2.90 -17.28 -6.32
N PHE A 89 2.57 -17.81 -7.50
CA PHE A 89 2.24 -16.99 -8.66
C PHE A 89 0.96 -16.18 -8.47
N ARG A 90 -0.07 -16.77 -7.86
CA ARG A 90 -1.30 -16.05 -7.49
C ARG A 90 -0.99 -14.81 -6.63
N ASN A 91 -0.22 -15.00 -5.57
CA ASN A 91 0.15 -13.91 -4.66
C ASN A 91 1.00 -12.86 -5.36
N ALA A 92 1.95 -13.29 -6.19
CA ALA A 92 2.76 -12.40 -7.01
C ALA A 92 1.90 -11.51 -7.93
N VAL A 93 0.91 -12.11 -8.61
CA VAL A 93 -0.02 -11.37 -9.47
C VAL A 93 -0.85 -10.36 -8.67
N ILE A 94 -1.40 -10.76 -7.53
CA ILE A 94 -2.20 -9.86 -6.68
C ILE A 94 -1.34 -8.67 -6.22
N ILE A 95 -0.11 -8.91 -5.76
CA ILE A 95 0.81 -7.85 -5.33
C ILE A 95 1.14 -6.91 -6.51
N LEU A 96 1.47 -7.47 -7.68
CA LEU A 96 1.79 -6.67 -8.85
C LEU A 96 0.62 -5.82 -9.32
N LEU A 97 -0.59 -6.36 -9.34
CA LEU A 97 -1.79 -5.61 -9.70
C LEU A 97 -2.05 -4.49 -8.70
N TRP A 98 -1.92 -4.76 -7.41
CA TRP A 98 -2.14 -3.78 -6.35
C TRP A 98 -1.09 -2.66 -6.36
N THR A 99 0.18 -3.03 -6.32
CA THR A 99 1.29 -2.07 -6.34
C THR A 99 1.34 -1.31 -7.67
N GLY A 100 1.09 -1.99 -8.79
CA GLY A 100 1.01 -1.38 -10.12
C GLY A 100 -0.11 -0.37 -10.24
N PHE A 101 -1.30 -0.68 -9.72
CA PHE A 101 -2.43 0.25 -9.66
C PHE A 101 -2.07 1.53 -8.88
N PHE A 102 -1.50 1.39 -7.68
CA PHE A 102 -1.09 2.56 -6.90
C PHE A 102 0.07 3.31 -7.54
N HIS A 103 1.04 2.61 -8.11
CA HIS A 103 2.14 3.25 -8.84
C HIS A 103 1.60 4.09 -10.00
N LEU A 104 0.71 3.51 -10.81
CA LEU A 104 0.08 4.22 -11.92
C LEU A 104 -0.74 5.41 -11.42
N ARG A 105 -1.59 5.20 -10.42
CA ARG A 105 -2.49 6.25 -9.91
C ARG A 105 -1.74 7.38 -9.22
N LEU A 106 -0.78 7.05 -8.37
CA LEU A 106 -0.12 8.04 -7.52
C LEU A 106 1.09 8.69 -8.19
N LYS A 107 1.89 7.93 -8.94
CA LYS A 107 3.14 8.43 -9.50
C LYS A 107 3.01 8.84 -10.96
N THR A 108 2.44 8.00 -11.80
CA THR A 108 2.35 8.27 -13.24
C THR A 108 1.32 9.35 -13.55
N GLN A 109 0.15 9.31 -12.90
CA GLN A 109 -0.90 10.32 -13.05
C GLN A 109 -0.69 11.57 -12.18
N GLY A 110 0.37 11.60 -11.39
CA GLY A 110 0.74 12.78 -10.60
C GLY A 110 -0.15 13.09 -9.40
N THR A 111 -1.05 12.20 -9.00
CA THR A 111 -1.96 12.43 -7.87
C THR A 111 -1.26 12.45 -6.51
N SER A 112 -0.03 11.94 -6.42
CA SER A 112 0.78 11.97 -5.18
C SER A 112 1.61 13.23 -5.01
N PHE A 113 1.68 14.12 -6.00
CA PHE A 113 2.52 15.33 -5.93
C PHE A 113 2.14 16.27 -4.78
N LYS A 114 0.90 16.18 -4.32
CA LYS A 114 0.46 16.91 -3.13
C LYS A 114 1.21 16.49 -1.85
N TYR A 115 1.59 15.22 -1.73
CA TYR A 115 2.20 14.64 -0.53
C TYR A 115 3.69 14.34 -0.70
N ASN A 116 4.11 14.03 -1.91
CA ASN A 116 5.50 13.76 -2.26
C ASN A 116 5.77 14.24 -3.70
N PRO A 117 6.09 15.52 -3.87
CA PRO A 117 6.29 16.13 -5.19
C PRO A 117 7.57 15.64 -5.89
N ARG A 118 8.46 14.92 -5.19
CA ARG A 118 9.69 14.44 -5.81
C ARG A 118 9.39 13.39 -6.87
N PRO A 119 9.86 13.58 -8.11
CA PRO A 119 9.81 12.54 -9.12
C PRO A 119 10.69 11.35 -8.69
N LEU A 120 10.37 10.17 -9.22
CA LEU A 120 11.22 8.99 -9.05
C LEU A 120 12.55 9.22 -9.77
N GLU A 121 13.65 8.95 -9.09
CA GLU A 121 14.99 9.19 -9.60
C GLU A 121 15.38 8.13 -10.64
N LYS A 122 15.99 8.59 -11.73
CA LYS A 122 16.58 7.76 -12.78
C LYS A 122 18.06 8.09 -12.91
N ASN A 123 18.85 7.12 -13.35
CA ASN A 123 20.30 7.23 -13.52
C ASN A 123 21.05 7.57 -12.22
N ASN A 124 20.58 7.04 -11.08
CA ASN A 124 21.25 7.18 -9.80
C ASN A 124 21.79 5.82 -9.35
N SER A 125 23.12 5.72 -9.18
CA SER A 125 23.82 4.50 -8.79
C SER A 125 23.51 4.00 -7.39
N THR A 126 22.80 4.77 -6.58
CA THR A 126 22.34 4.36 -5.25
C THR A 126 21.25 3.29 -5.34
N PHE A 127 20.49 3.28 -6.46
CA PHE A 127 19.41 2.33 -6.68
C PHE A 127 19.87 1.13 -7.50
N LEU A 128 19.32 -0.03 -7.19
CA LEU A 128 19.47 -1.23 -8.00
C LEU A 128 18.98 -0.92 -9.44
N PHE A 129 19.70 -1.36 -10.45
CA PHE A 129 19.44 -1.03 -11.87
C PHE A 129 19.51 0.47 -12.21
N ASN A 130 20.09 1.32 -11.36
CA ASN A 130 20.16 2.78 -11.54
C ASN A 130 18.80 3.47 -11.73
N ASP A 131 17.73 2.86 -11.26
CA ASP A 131 16.35 3.33 -11.44
C ASP A 131 15.52 3.04 -10.20
N GLN A 132 15.06 4.10 -9.53
CA GLN A 132 14.29 4.00 -8.30
C GLN A 132 12.97 3.21 -8.48
N THR A 133 12.33 3.28 -9.66
CA THR A 133 11.11 2.52 -9.93
C THR A 133 11.39 1.02 -9.95
N LYS A 134 12.46 0.63 -10.64
CA LYS A 134 12.86 -0.78 -10.72
C LYS A 134 13.32 -1.32 -9.37
N ASP A 135 14.07 -0.51 -8.63
CA ASP A 135 14.51 -0.81 -7.27
C ASP A 135 13.31 -1.07 -6.34
N ASN A 136 12.36 -0.15 -6.30
CA ASN A 136 11.15 -0.28 -5.51
C ASN A 136 10.32 -1.52 -5.91
N LEU A 137 10.19 -1.78 -7.21
CA LEU A 137 9.46 -2.94 -7.71
C LEU A 137 10.14 -4.25 -7.30
N PHE A 138 11.46 -4.32 -7.46
CA PHE A 138 12.26 -5.50 -7.09
C PHE A 138 12.13 -5.80 -5.60
N TYR A 139 12.39 -4.82 -4.74
CA TYR A 139 12.30 -5.02 -3.29
C TYR A 139 10.87 -5.29 -2.83
N THR A 140 9.88 -4.62 -3.37
CA THR A 140 8.46 -4.91 -3.06
C THR A 140 8.13 -6.35 -3.41
N PHE A 141 8.53 -6.81 -4.59
CA PHE A 141 8.27 -8.16 -5.03
C PHE A 141 9.00 -9.19 -4.18
N CYS A 142 10.33 -9.04 -4.02
CA CYS A 142 11.14 -9.99 -3.27
C CYS A 142 10.76 -10.04 -1.77
N LEU A 143 10.64 -8.87 -1.12
CA LEU A 143 10.35 -8.83 0.31
C LEU A 143 8.90 -9.27 0.61
N SER A 144 7.93 -8.86 -0.21
CA SER A 144 6.54 -9.26 0.02
C SER A 144 6.31 -10.76 -0.20
N LEU A 145 7.08 -11.39 -1.09
CA LEU A 145 6.96 -12.84 -1.33
C LEU A 145 7.70 -13.68 -0.29
N ILE A 146 8.76 -13.16 0.31
CA ILE A 146 9.50 -13.88 1.37
C ILE A 146 8.67 -13.97 2.66
N HIS A 147 7.77 -13.04 2.90
CA HIS A 147 6.95 -12.98 4.12
C HIS A 147 5.56 -13.63 3.96
N ILE A 148 5.28 -14.30 2.87
CA ILE A 148 4.09 -15.13 2.66
C ILE A 148 4.44 -16.60 2.93
#